data_11eed292df630724d3cdbcab673fb9fa
#
_entry.id   11eed292df630724d3cdbcab673fb9fa
#
_cell.length_a   1.000
_cell.length_b   1.000
_cell.length_c   1.000
_cell.angle_alpha   90.00
_cell.angle_beta   90.00
_cell.angle_gamma   90.00
#
_symmetry.space_group_name_H-M   'P 1'
#
loop_
_entity.id
_entity.type
_entity.pdbx_description
1 polymer ?
#
loop_
_entity_poly.entity_id
_entity_poly.type
_entity_poly.pdbx_seq_one_letter_code
_entity_poly.pdbx_strand_id
1 'polypeptide(L)'
;EIINKNGIRKNIPCEGIINASGAWSDKIANLFDQEVSLELTKGSIMVFSHRIVSLAINRCRMPTSNDIMCPSGTVSLWGTTSQVVDDPNTTKVNPEEIQKLLNGAEELFPNIRNYRSFRAWAGVRPIVKPKNYDKDLPLPRSHSVIDHQNEGLNNILTVCGGSLTTHRSMAEDVVNQIGNKLGVNKQCETSEVVISDFKKSNWNSTAYFKKVEEEKNYNDLICECELITKKDIEQVVESEDTLDFHN
;
A
#
# COMPACT_ATOMS: atom_id res chain seq x y z
N GLU A 1 -11.72 19.81 -13.53
CA GLU A 1 -12.19 18.85 -14.53
C GLU A 1 -11.66 17.46 -14.21
N ILE A 2 -12.50 16.45 -14.32
CA ILE A 2 -12.09 15.04 -14.24
C ILE A 2 -12.39 14.33 -15.55
N ILE A 3 -11.58 13.33 -15.88
CA ILE A 3 -11.79 12.48 -17.05
C ILE A 3 -11.95 11.06 -16.56
N ASN A 4 -13.08 10.43 -16.89
CA ASN A 4 -13.30 9.03 -16.54
C ASN A 4 -12.58 8.08 -17.54
N LYS A 5 -12.57 6.77 -17.24
CA LYS A 5 -11.94 5.74 -18.07
C LYS A 5 -12.46 5.70 -19.53
N ASN A 6 -13.67 6.19 -19.79
CA ASN A 6 -14.27 6.27 -21.12
C ASN A 6 -13.96 7.59 -21.86
N GLY A 7 -13.07 8.43 -21.31
CA GLY A 7 -12.72 9.73 -21.87
C GLY A 7 -13.76 10.82 -21.67
N ILE A 8 -14.84 10.55 -20.91
CA ILE A 8 -15.88 11.55 -20.66
C ILE A 8 -15.36 12.56 -19.64
N ARG A 9 -15.41 13.82 -20.00
CA ARG A 9 -15.00 14.96 -19.17
C ARG A 9 -16.17 15.45 -18.34
N LYS A 10 -15.90 15.75 -17.05
CA LYS A 10 -16.89 16.30 -16.14
C LYS A 10 -16.24 17.36 -15.25
N ASN A 11 -16.86 18.53 -15.15
CA ASN A 11 -16.49 19.54 -14.17
C ASN A 11 -17.22 19.28 -12.86
N ILE A 12 -16.45 19.13 -11.78
CA ILE A 12 -16.98 19.00 -10.42
C ILE A 12 -16.59 20.29 -9.67
N PRO A 13 -17.57 21.12 -9.26
CA PRO A 13 -17.27 22.26 -8.39
C PRO A 13 -16.82 21.73 -7.02
N CYS A 14 -15.76 22.33 -6.47
CA CYS A 14 -15.24 22.00 -5.15
C CYS A 14 -14.62 23.24 -4.51
N GLU A 15 -14.62 23.30 -3.19
CA GLU A 15 -14.05 24.39 -2.41
C GLU A 15 -12.57 24.14 -2.07
N GLY A 16 -12.14 22.88 -2.10
CA GLY A 16 -10.77 22.48 -1.85
C GLY A 16 -10.42 21.15 -2.54
N ILE A 17 -9.13 20.89 -2.69
CA ILE A 17 -8.60 19.67 -3.29
C ILE A 17 -7.54 19.07 -2.37
N ILE A 18 -7.65 17.77 -2.09
CA ILE A 18 -6.61 16.99 -1.42
C ILE A 18 -6.03 16.01 -2.44
N ASN A 19 -4.76 16.20 -2.77
CA ASN A 19 -3.98 15.26 -3.55
C ASN A 19 -3.43 14.17 -2.61
N ALA A 20 -4.03 12.99 -2.61
CA ALA A 20 -3.63 11.80 -1.85
C ALA A 20 -3.23 10.65 -2.78
N SER A 21 -2.62 10.94 -3.92
CA SER A 21 -2.34 9.98 -4.99
C SER A 21 -1.04 9.16 -4.79
N GLY A 22 -0.44 9.19 -3.59
CA GLY A 22 0.69 8.34 -3.22
C GLY A 22 1.90 8.52 -4.14
N ALA A 23 2.35 7.47 -4.81
CA ALA A 23 3.51 7.52 -5.70
C ALA A 23 3.30 8.41 -6.95
N TRP A 24 2.07 8.81 -7.24
CA TRP A 24 1.73 9.72 -8.34
C TRP A 24 1.50 11.16 -7.87
N SER A 25 1.78 11.48 -6.60
CA SER A 25 1.47 12.80 -6.03
C SER A 25 2.15 13.95 -6.78
N ASP A 26 3.36 13.76 -7.26
CA ASP A 26 4.05 14.76 -8.10
C ASP A 26 3.35 14.93 -9.45
N LYS A 27 2.96 13.82 -10.11
CA LYS A 27 2.23 13.89 -11.40
C LYS A 27 0.89 14.65 -11.28
N ILE A 28 0.20 14.48 -10.15
CA ILE A 28 -1.05 15.23 -9.90
C ILE A 28 -0.75 16.69 -9.55
N ALA A 29 0.28 16.96 -8.74
CA ALA A 29 0.68 18.34 -8.40
C ALA A 29 1.08 19.14 -9.64
N ASN A 30 1.76 18.51 -10.59
CA ASN A 30 2.14 19.13 -11.85
C ASN A 30 0.93 19.59 -12.70
N LEU A 31 -0.27 19.03 -12.50
CA LEU A 31 -1.50 19.54 -13.15
C LEU A 31 -1.92 20.93 -12.64
N PHE A 32 -1.37 21.36 -11.52
CA PHE A 32 -1.55 22.67 -10.92
C PHE A 32 -0.29 23.55 -10.99
N ASP A 33 0.69 23.17 -11.84
CA ASP A 33 2.00 23.80 -11.95
C ASP A 33 2.78 23.78 -10.62
N GLN A 34 2.59 22.74 -9.82
CA GLN A 34 3.25 22.53 -8.53
C GLN A 34 4.16 21.30 -8.57
N GLU A 35 5.28 21.37 -7.82
CA GLU A 35 6.25 20.29 -7.70
C GLU A 35 6.17 19.67 -6.29
N VAL A 36 6.14 18.35 -6.22
CA VAL A 36 6.27 17.57 -4.98
C VAL A 36 7.55 16.73 -5.06
N SER A 37 8.55 17.09 -4.28
CA SER A 37 9.83 16.40 -4.30
C SER A 37 9.73 15.02 -3.64
N LEU A 38 9.71 13.97 -4.47
CA LEU A 38 9.63 12.58 -4.03
C LEU A 38 10.88 11.80 -4.46
N GLU A 39 11.28 10.83 -3.64
CA GLU A 39 12.08 9.70 -4.05
C GLU A 39 11.19 8.47 -4.15
N LEU A 40 11.10 7.91 -5.32
CA LEU A 40 10.34 6.70 -5.56
C LEU A 40 11.23 5.48 -5.33
N THR A 41 10.83 4.59 -4.40
CA THR A 41 11.57 3.37 -4.11
C THR A 41 10.71 2.13 -4.32
N LYS A 42 11.11 1.30 -5.28
CA LYS A 42 10.48 0.01 -5.52
C LYS A 42 10.90 -0.99 -4.43
N GLY A 43 9.94 -1.69 -3.85
CA GLY A 43 10.16 -2.78 -2.91
C GLY A 43 9.45 -4.05 -3.37
N SER A 44 10.22 -5.12 -3.53
CA SER A 44 9.73 -6.44 -3.95
C SER A 44 9.58 -7.38 -2.77
N ILE A 45 8.55 -8.21 -2.78
CA ILE A 45 8.23 -9.23 -1.77
C ILE A 45 8.13 -10.58 -2.46
N MET A 46 8.64 -11.63 -1.80
CA MET A 46 8.45 -13.04 -2.20
C MET A 46 7.42 -13.72 -1.30
N VAL A 47 6.70 -14.68 -1.88
CA VAL A 47 5.75 -15.55 -1.19
C VAL A 47 6.23 -16.99 -1.26
N PHE A 48 6.40 -17.61 -0.12
CA PHE A 48 6.69 -19.03 0.02
C PHE A 48 5.39 -19.80 0.28
N SER A 49 5.26 -20.99 -0.32
CA SER A 49 4.08 -21.85 -0.27
C SER A 49 3.81 -22.49 1.11
N HIS A 50 4.64 -22.21 2.10
CA HIS A 50 4.50 -22.75 3.45
C HIS A 50 4.48 -21.63 4.48
N ARG A 51 3.75 -21.84 5.55
CA ARG A 51 3.81 -21.00 6.75
C ARG A 51 5.07 -21.36 7.56
N ILE A 52 6.21 -20.78 7.13
CA ILE A 52 7.54 -21.04 7.71
C ILE A 52 7.63 -20.49 9.14
N VAL A 53 6.92 -19.40 9.41
CA VAL A 53 6.92 -18.71 10.71
C VAL A 53 5.49 -18.51 11.22
N SER A 54 5.32 -18.55 12.54
CA SER A 54 4.03 -18.30 13.21
C SER A 54 3.81 -16.85 13.61
N LEU A 55 4.90 -16.10 13.76
CA LEU A 55 4.93 -14.67 14.13
C LEU A 55 5.79 -13.92 13.11
N ALA A 56 5.59 -12.61 13.01
CA ALA A 56 6.48 -11.77 12.23
C ALA A 56 7.88 -11.77 12.86
N ILE A 57 8.88 -12.10 12.06
CA ILE A 57 10.30 -12.10 12.45
C ILE A 57 10.98 -10.96 11.72
N ASN A 58 11.63 -10.08 12.49
CA ASN A 58 12.43 -8.99 11.97
C ASN A 58 13.87 -9.12 12.47
N ARG A 59 14.84 -8.75 11.66
CA ARG A 59 16.23 -8.66 12.09
C ARG A 59 16.42 -7.45 13.00
N CYS A 60 17.05 -7.66 14.16
CA CYS A 60 17.41 -6.58 15.09
C CYS A 60 18.71 -5.89 14.62
N ARG A 61 18.65 -5.22 13.47
CA ARG A 61 19.74 -4.42 12.91
C ARG A 61 19.22 -3.10 12.34
N MET A 62 20.11 -2.21 11.93
CA MET A 62 19.70 -1.01 11.20
C MET A 62 18.81 -1.38 10.01
N PRO A 63 17.66 -0.71 9.82
CA PRO A 63 16.71 -1.03 8.76
C PRO A 63 17.37 -1.02 7.38
N THR A 64 17.29 -2.14 6.70
CA THR A 64 17.80 -2.31 5.34
C THR A 64 16.73 -3.00 4.50
N SER A 65 17.11 -3.52 3.34
CA SER A 65 16.31 -4.46 2.57
C SER A 65 16.44 -5.88 3.15
N ASN A 66 15.42 -6.74 2.94
CA ASN A 66 15.41 -8.15 3.34
C ASN A 66 15.43 -8.41 4.85
N ASP A 67 14.56 -7.75 5.58
CA ASP A 67 14.60 -7.82 7.04
C ASP A 67 13.40 -8.53 7.68
N ILE A 68 12.30 -8.73 6.96
CA ILE A 68 11.03 -9.18 7.57
C ILE A 68 10.50 -10.45 6.91
N MET A 69 10.21 -11.47 7.75
CA MET A 69 9.40 -12.63 7.40
C MET A 69 8.08 -12.53 8.15
N CYS A 70 6.97 -12.49 7.41
CA CYS A 70 5.63 -12.43 7.99
C CYS A 70 4.80 -13.65 7.60
N PRO A 71 4.04 -14.26 8.53
CA PRO A 71 3.02 -15.22 8.18
C PRO A 71 1.81 -14.53 7.55
N SER A 72 1.22 -15.15 6.55
CA SER A 72 -0.02 -14.71 5.92
C SER A 72 -0.86 -15.93 5.55
N GLY A 73 -1.87 -16.25 6.34
CA GLY A 73 -2.64 -17.48 6.13
C GLY A 73 -1.75 -18.73 6.14
N THR A 74 -1.76 -19.47 5.04
CA THR A 74 -0.98 -20.70 4.83
C THR A 74 0.44 -20.46 4.32
N VAL A 75 0.79 -19.21 3.99
CA VAL A 75 2.05 -18.84 3.34
C VAL A 75 2.91 -17.96 4.22
N SER A 76 4.14 -17.71 3.78
CA SER A 76 5.04 -16.72 4.38
C SER A 76 5.48 -15.69 3.36
N LEU A 77 5.48 -14.43 3.77
CA LEU A 77 5.92 -13.28 2.98
C LEU A 77 7.32 -12.88 3.43
N TRP A 78 8.24 -12.74 2.49
CA TRP A 78 9.60 -12.29 2.76
C TRP A 78 9.95 -11.05 1.95
N GLY A 79 10.47 -10.05 2.58
CA GLY A 79 10.90 -8.81 1.92
C GLY A 79 11.35 -7.73 2.90
N THR A 80 11.61 -6.59 2.36
CA THR A 80 11.45 -6.12 1.00
C THR A 80 12.79 -5.74 0.39
N THR A 81 12.87 -5.63 -0.95
CA THR A 81 13.97 -4.90 -1.58
C THR A 81 13.76 -3.39 -1.43
N SER A 82 14.77 -2.61 -1.77
CA SER A 82 14.67 -1.15 -1.94
C SER A 82 15.54 -0.76 -3.12
N GLN A 83 14.90 -0.23 -4.16
CA GLN A 83 15.55 0.23 -5.38
C GLN A 83 14.91 1.55 -5.81
N VAL A 84 15.71 2.58 -6.00
CA VAL A 84 15.24 3.86 -6.55
C VAL A 84 14.76 3.65 -7.98
N VAL A 85 13.62 4.23 -8.32
CA VAL A 85 13.00 4.19 -9.65
C VAL A 85 12.47 5.56 -10.01
N ASP A 86 12.35 5.83 -11.32
CA ASP A 86 11.88 7.14 -11.81
C ASP A 86 10.38 7.14 -12.12
N ASP A 87 9.77 5.96 -12.33
CA ASP A 87 8.35 5.87 -12.66
C ASP A 87 7.59 5.06 -11.59
N PRO A 88 6.49 5.62 -11.02
CA PRO A 88 5.65 4.92 -10.05
C PRO A 88 5.01 3.63 -10.59
N ASN A 89 4.97 3.44 -11.91
CA ASN A 89 4.45 2.22 -12.53
C ASN A 89 5.50 1.08 -12.66
N THR A 90 6.73 1.30 -12.21
CA THR A 90 7.81 0.30 -12.25
C THR A 90 7.59 -0.77 -11.17
N THR A 91 6.66 -1.69 -11.41
CA THR A 91 6.29 -2.75 -10.46
C THR A 91 6.75 -4.15 -10.86
N LYS A 92 7.43 -4.30 -12.00
CA LYS A 92 7.96 -5.59 -12.43
C LYS A 92 9.13 -6.01 -11.54
N VAL A 93 9.03 -7.20 -10.94
CA VAL A 93 10.13 -7.83 -10.19
C VAL A 93 11.11 -8.46 -11.17
N ASN A 94 12.41 -8.24 -10.97
CA ASN A 94 13.46 -8.83 -11.79
C ASN A 94 14.18 -9.99 -11.08
N PRO A 95 14.91 -10.87 -11.82
CA PRO A 95 15.60 -12.01 -11.24
C PRO A 95 16.64 -11.64 -10.17
N GLU A 96 17.32 -10.50 -10.33
CA GLU A 96 18.33 -10.02 -9.39
C GLU A 96 17.72 -9.67 -8.04
N GLU A 97 16.51 -9.10 -8.02
CA GLU A 97 15.78 -8.84 -6.79
C GLU A 97 15.39 -10.13 -6.08
N ILE A 98 14.92 -11.13 -6.83
CA ILE A 98 14.61 -12.47 -6.29
C ILE A 98 15.84 -13.09 -5.66
N GLN A 99 16.99 -13.06 -6.36
CA GLN A 99 18.23 -13.61 -5.84
C GLN A 99 18.68 -12.89 -4.55
N LYS A 100 18.54 -11.56 -4.52
CA LYS A 100 18.85 -10.75 -3.33
C LYS A 100 17.94 -11.10 -2.16
N LEU A 101 16.63 -11.31 -2.42
CA LEU A 101 15.68 -11.73 -1.40
C LEU A 101 16.01 -13.12 -0.87
N LEU A 102 16.33 -14.08 -1.74
CA LEU A 102 16.71 -15.45 -1.34
C LEU A 102 17.99 -15.46 -0.50
N ASN A 103 19.01 -14.73 -0.90
CA ASN A 103 20.26 -14.62 -0.14
C ASN A 103 20.01 -14.05 1.26
N GLY A 104 19.19 -12.99 1.34
CA GLY A 104 18.82 -12.41 2.63
C GLY A 104 17.98 -13.34 3.51
N ALA A 105 17.09 -14.13 2.92
CA ALA A 105 16.29 -15.10 3.67
C ALA A 105 17.15 -16.26 4.20
N GLU A 106 18.12 -16.72 3.42
CA GLU A 106 19.00 -17.84 3.75
C GLU A 106 19.86 -17.57 5.00
N GLU A 107 20.20 -16.31 5.27
CA GLU A 107 20.91 -15.91 6.50
C GLU A 107 20.11 -16.19 7.78
N LEU A 108 18.77 -16.11 7.73
CA LEU A 108 17.89 -16.41 8.87
C LEU A 108 17.32 -17.83 8.82
N PHE A 109 17.11 -18.33 7.63
CA PHE A 109 16.46 -19.61 7.36
C PHE A 109 17.34 -20.42 6.38
N PRO A 110 18.39 -21.12 6.86
CA PRO A 110 19.37 -21.79 5.98
C PRO A 110 18.77 -22.73 4.94
N ASN A 111 17.59 -23.29 5.22
CA ASN A 111 16.91 -24.23 4.32
C ASN A 111 15.83 -23.53 3.44
N ILE A 112 15.81 -22.21 3.37
CA ILE A 112 14.72 -21.45 2.71
C ILE A 112 14.58 -21.83 1.22
N ARG A 113 15.70 -22.18 0.55
CA ARG A 113 15.71 -22.59 -0.86
C ARG A 113 15.00 -23.90 -1.14
N ASN A 114 14.76 -24.71 -0.11
CA ASN A 114 13.99 -25.96 -0.22
C ASN A 114 12.48 -25.71 -0.23
N TYR A 115 12.04 -24.51 0.15
CA TYR A 115 10.64 -24.12 0.09
C TYR A 115 10.32 -23.52 -1.28
N ARG A 116 9.21 -23.96 -1.85
CA ARG A 116 8.72 -23.41 -3.10
C ARG A 116 8.30 -21.96 -2.91
N SER A 117 8.90 -21.05 -3.68
CA SER A 117 8.34 -19.71 -3.91
C SER A 117 7.48 -19.74 -5.16
N PHE A 118 6.27 -19.19 -5.10
CA PHE A 118 5.33 -19.26 -6.22
C PHE A 118 4.86 -17.89 -6.70
N ARG A 119 5.13 -16.84 -5.92
CA ARG A 119 4.76 -15.48 -6.28
C ARG A 119 5.79 -14.49 -5.79
N ALA A 120 5.98 -13.44 -6.58
CA ALA A 120 6.63 -12.21 -6.15
C ALA A 120 5.88 -11.01 -6.75
N TRP A 121 5.81 -9.92 -5.99
CA TRP A 121 5.28 -8.66 -6.47
C TRP A 121 6.08 -7.50 -5.92
N ALA A 122 5.90 -6.32 -6.53
CA ALA A 122 6.53 -5.11 -6.06
C ALA A 122 5.53 -3.96 -6.02
N GLY A 123 5.81 -3.00 -5.17
CA GLY A 123 5.14 -1.70 -5.11
C GLY A 123 6.15 -0.58 -5.03
N VAL A 124 5.74 0.61 -5.42
CA VAL A 124 6.59 1.81 -5.37
C VAL A 124 6.15 2.69 -4.20
N ARG A 125 7.11 3.01 -3.32
CA ARG A 125 6.91 3.87 -2.15
C ARG A 125 7.26 5.30 -2.50
N PRO A 126 6.40 6.28 -2.24
CA PRO A 126 6.74 7.69 -2.29
C PRO A 126 7.42 8.10 -0.97
N ILE A 127 8.68 8.48 -1.02
CA ILE A 127 9.39 9.03 0.12
C ILE A 127 9.57 10.52 -0.13
N VAL A 128 9.07 11.35 0.80
CA VAL A 128 9.19 12.80 0.66
C VAL A 128 10.63 13.23 0.91
N LYS A 129 11.19 13.99 -0.03
CA LYS A 129 12.50 14.62 0.14
C LYS A 129 12.31 16.00 0.79
N PRO A 130 12.84 16.23 2.00
CA PRO A 130 12.86 17.57 2.57
C PRO A 130 13.65 18.54 1.68
N LYS A 131 13.25 19.82 1.63
CA LYS A 131 13.94 20.85 0.82
C LYS A 131 15.45 20.97 1.11
N ASN A 132 15.85 20.70 2.37
CA ASN A 132 17.26 20.75 2.82
C ASN A 132 17.76 19.35 3.20
N TYR A 133 17.46 18.35 2.35
CA TYR A 133 17.85 16.96 2.63
C TYR A 133 19.37 16.77 2.50
N ASP A 134 19.98 16.25 3.56
CA ASP A 134 21.35 15.77 3.55
C ASP A 134 21.39 14.36 2.95
N LYS A 135 22.12 14.19 1.84
CA LYS A 135 22.20 12.91 1.12
C LYS A 135 22.89 11.80 1.90
N ASP A 136 23.62 12.15 2.95
CA ASP A 136 24.32 11.19 3.81
C ASP A 136 23.40 10.60 4.90
N LEU A 137 22.20 11.13 5.05
CA LEU A 137 21.20 10.62 6.00
C LEU A 137 20.11 9.80 5.29
N PRO A 138 19.55 8.79 5.97
CA PRO A 138 18.40 8.07 5.42
C PRO A 138 17.17 9.00 5.36
N LEU A 139 16.41 8.91 4.25
CA LEU A 139 15.16 9.66 4.10
C LEU A 139 14.14 9.27 5.18
N PRO A 140 13.48 10.25 5.80
CA PRO A 140 12.44 9.97 6.79
C PRO A 140 11.24 9.27 6.13
N ARG A 141 10.69 8.26 6.80
CA ARG A 141 9.48 7.56 6.36
C ARG A 141 8.19 8.13 6.95
N SER A 142 8.24 9.34 7.51
CA SER A 142 7.06 10.05 7.95
C SER A 142 6.25 10.56 6.78
N HIS A 143 4.95 10.79 6.98
CA HIS A 143 4.14 11.51 6.01
C HIS A 143 4.38 13.02 6.11
N SER A 144 4.02 13.72 5.07
CA SER A 144 4.01 15.18 5.01
C SER A 144 2.71 15.67 4.39
N VAL A 145 2.21 16.77 4.92
CA VAL A 145 1.12 17.54 4.29
C VAL A 145 1.76 18.81 3.72
N ILE A 146 1.72 18.96 2.42
CA ILE A 146 2.25 20.10 1.68
C ILE A 146 1.10 21.03 1.37
N ASP A 147 1.20 22.26 1.87
CA ASP A 147 0.25 23.33 1.59
C ASP A 147 0.77 24.19 0.44
N HIS A 148 0.02 24.25 -0.65
CA HIS A 148 0.37 25.00 -1.85
C HIS A 148 -0.06 26.49 -1.79
N GLN A 149 -0.44 26.98 -0.62
CA GLN A 149 -0.85 28.39 -0.44
C GLN A 149 0.24 29.37 -0.81
N ASN A 150 1.49 29.07 -0.48
CA ASN A 150 2.62 29.95 -0.79
C ASN A 150 2.88 30.12 -2.30
N GLU A 151 2.37 29.17 -3.09
CA GLU A 151 2.40 29.18 -4.54
C GLU A 151 1.10 29.74 -5.17
N GLY A 152 0.24 30.36 -4.34
CA GLY A 152 -1.02 31.02 -4.79
C GLY A 152 -2.24 30.10 -4.85
N LEU A 153 -2.13 28.86 -4.40
CA LEU A 153 -3.22 27.87 -4.43
C LEU A 153 -3.79 27.64 -3.02
N ASN A 154 -4.69 28.51 -2.59
CA ASN A 154 -5.14 28.62 -1.20
C ASN A 154 -5.82 27.35 -0.62
N ASN A 155 -6.47 26.54 -1.44
CA ASN A 155 -7.28 25.41 -0.99
C ASN A 155 -6.82 24.07 -1.63
N ILE A 156 -5.51 23.93 -1.90
CA ILE A 156 -4.94 22.70 -2.42
C ILE A 156 -3.87 22.20 -1.44
N LEU A 157 -4.04 20.96 -1.00
CA LEU A 157 -3.09 20.25 -0.14
C LEU A 157 -2.64 18.96 -0.81
N THR A 158 -1.37 18.59 -0.62
CA THR A 158 -0.86 17.26 -1.00
C THR A 158 -0.43 16.49 0.26
N VAL A 159 -0.96 15.29 0.47
CA VAL A 159 -0.49 14.36 1.50
C VAL A 159 0.24 13.19 0.85
N CYS A 160 1.48 12.95 1.28
CA CYS A 160 2.33 11.89 0.73
C CYS A 160 3.33 11.36 1.75
N GLY A 161 4.03 10.26 1.42
CA GLY A 161 4.89 9.54 2.36
C GLY A 161 4.11 8.66 3.31
N GLY A 162 4.67 8.44 4.51
CA GLY A 162 4.05 7.61 5.54
C GLY A 162 4.02 6.11 5.21
N SER A 163 3.13 5.39 5.86
CA SER A 163 2.92 3.96 5.67
C SER A 163 1.44 3.61 5.75
N LEU A 164 1.05 2.40 5.30
CA LEU A 164 -0.34 1.94 5.39
C LEU A 164 -0.85 1.94 6.84
N THR A 165 0.00 1.63 7.82
CA THR A 165 -0.35 1.62 9.24
C THR A 165 -0.65 3.01 9.81
N THR A 166 -0.17 4.08 9.17
CA THR A 166 -0.39 5.48 9.59
C THR A 166 -1.48 6.19 8.80
N HIS A 167 -2.22 5.47 7.94
CA HIS A 167 -3.21 6.05 7.02
C HIS A 167 -4.27 6.92 7.73
N ARG A 168 -4.74 6.50 8.92
CA ARG A 168 -5.75 7.24 9.68
C ARG A 168 -5.21 8.59 10.16
N SER A 169 -4.01 8.62 10.76
CA SER A 169 -3.40 9.88 11.21
C SER A 169 -3.03 10.80 10.04
N MET A 170 -2.61 10.22 8.92
CA MET A 170 -2.37 11.00 7.69
C MET A 170 -3.66 11.69 7.20
N ALA A 171 -4.77 10.93 7.20
CA ALA A 171 -6.08 11.48 6.83
C ALA A 171 -6.55 12.56 7.81
N GLU A 172 -6.38 12.34 9.13
CA GLU A 172 -6.69 13.31 10.16
C GLU A 172 -5.93 14.62 9.96
N ASP A 173 -4.61 14.54 9.77
CA ASP A 173 -3.76 15.72 9.59
C ASP A 173 -4.17 16.56 8.38
N VAL A 174 -4.38 15.93 7.21
CA VAL A 174 -4.73 16.67 6.00
C VAL A 174 -6.16 17.20 6.05
N VAL A 175 -7.11 16.45 6.64
CA VAL A 175 -8.51 16.89 6.77
C VAL A 175 -8.64 18.05 7.77
N ASN A 176 -7.89 18.01 8.88
CA ASN A 176 -7.85 19.13 9.81
C ASN A 176 -7.31 20.39 9.15
N GLN A 177 -6.25 20.29 8.34
CA GLN A 177 -5.69 21.45 7.65
C GLN A 177 -6.65 22.04 6.62
N ILE A 178 -7.28 21.23 5.77
CA ILE A 178 -8.24 21.73 4.79
C ILE A 178 -9.50 22.25 5.49
N GLY A 179 -9.97 21.60 6.55
CA GLY A 179 -11.10 22.05 7.36
C GLY A 179 -10.87 23.45 7.93
N ASN A 180 -9.69 23.70 8.51
CA ASN A 180 -9.33 25.03 9.01
C ASN A 180 -9.36 26.10 7.92
N LYS A 181 -8.87 25.78 6.70
CA LYS A 181 -8.93 26.69 5.55
C LYS A 181 -10.35 27.01 5.10
N LEU A 182 -11.25 26.04 5.21
CA LEU A 182 -12.67 26.17 4.85
C LEU A 182 -13.55 26.67 6.02
N GLY A 183 -12.95 27.02 7.17
CA GLY A 183 -13.68 27.50 8.36
C GLY A 183 -14.43 26.39 9.10
N VAL A 184 -14.10 25.12 8.88
CA VAL A 184 -14.71 23.97 9.55
C VAL A 184 -13.81 23.51 10.68
N ASN A 185 -14.25 23.74 11.93
CA ASN A 185 -13.55 23.32 13.15
C ASN A 185 -14.28 22.15 13.82
N LYS A 186 -14.23 20.97 13.21
CA LYS A 186 -14.80 19.76 13.78
C LYS A 186 -13.67 18.85 14.26
N GLN A 187 -13.77 18.37 15.51
CA GLN A 187 -12.81 17.41 16.05
C GLN A 187 -12.91 16.07 15.29
N CYS A 188 -11.77 15.45 15.02
CA CYS A 188 -11.71 14.11 14.43
C CYS A 188 -12.17 13.07 15.46
N GLU A 189 -13.10 12.21 15.08
CA GLU A 189 -13.63 11.13 15.90
C GLU A 189 -13.28 9.74 15.32
N THR A 190 -12.45 9.67 14.27
CA THR A 190 -12.19 8.43 13.53
C THR A 190 -11.45 7.36 14.35
N SER A 191 -10.82 7.72 15.48
CA SER A 191 -10.25 6.76 16.42
C SER A 191 -11.31 6.02 17.23
N GLU A 192 -12.47 6.67 17.47
CA GLU A 192 -13.55 6.17 18.33
C GLU A 192 -14.69 5.52 17.52
N VAL A 193 -14.82 5.92 16.26
CA VAL A 193 -15.91 5.44 15.39
C VAL A 193 -15.55 4.09 14.79
N VAL A 194 -16.32 3.07 15.14
CA VAL A 194 -16.19 1.73 14.52
C VAL A 194 -16.92 1.76 13.18
N ILE A 195 -16.21 1.44 12.10
CA ILE A 195 -16.81 1.30 10.77
C ILE A 195 -17.86 0.19 10.82
N SER A 196 -19.13 0.53 10.54
CA SER A 196 -20.30 -0.34 10.77
C SER A 196 -20.19 -1.69 10.06
N ASP A 197 -19.62 -1.72 8.88
CA ASP A 197 -19.47 -2.94 8.07
C ASP A 197 -18.37 -3.88 8.61
N PHE A 198 -17.41 -3.35 9.39
CA PHE A 198 -16.40 -4.15 10.05
C PHE A 198 -16.99 -5.08 11.11
N LYS A 199 -18.11 -4.70 11.75
CA LYS A 199 -18.84 -5.58 12.68
C LYS A 199 -19.51 -6.77 11.99
N LYS A 200 -19.80 -6.65 10.69
CA LYS A 200 -20.42 -7.70 9.87
C LYS A 200 -19.40 -8.54 9.11
N SER A 201 -18.25 -7.97 8.78
CA SER A 201 -17.15 -8.71 8.18
C SER A 201 -16.38 -9.43 9.30
N ASN A 202 -16.65 -10.70 9.49
CA ASN A 202 -15.82 -11.61 10.30
C ASN A 202 -14.44 -11.81 9.62
N TRP A 203 -13.76 -10.72 9.26
CA TRP A 203 -12.42 -10.74 8.67
C TRP A 203 -11.37 -11.04 9.75
N ASN A 204 -11.55 -12.16 10.37
CA ASN A 204 -10.55 -12.83 11.16
C ASN A 204 -10.06 -13.99 10.29
N SER A 205 -8.79 -13.99 9.93
CA SER A 205 -8.21 -15.09 9.15
C SER A 205 -8.50 -16.44 9.74
N THR A 206 -8.52 -16.56 11.07
CA THR A 206 -8.88 -17.79 11.80
C THR A 206 -10.34 -18.15 11.59
N ALA A 207 -11.26 -17.18 11.62
CA ALA A 207 -12.69 -17.44 11.37
C ALA A 207 -12.94 -17.80 9.89
N TYR A 208 -12.19 -17.20 8.97
CA TYR A 208 -12.26 -17.55 7.56
C TYR A 208 -11.72 -18.97 7.30
N PHE A 209 -10.59 -19.35 7.90
CA PHE A 209 -10.07 -20.73 7.85
C PHE A 209 -11.09 -21.72 8.37
N LYS A 210 -11.69 -21.44 9.53
CA LYS A 210 -12.72 -22.28 10.13
C LYS A 210 -13.93 -22.42 9.20
N LYS A 211 -14.38 -21.34 8.58
CA LYS A 211 -15.47 -21.35 7.61
C LYS A 211 -15.14 -22.20 6.39
N VAL A 212 -13.96 -22.03 5.80
CA VAL A 212 -13.50 -22.82 4.65
C VAL A 212 -13.41 -24.31 5.04
N GLU A 213 -12.94 -24.61 6.25
CA GLU A 213 -12.85 -25.97 6.80
C GLU A 213 -14.23 -26.60 7.02
N GLU A 214 -15.16 -25.87 7.61
CA GLU A 214 -16.53 -26.32 7.86
C GLU A 214 -17.32 -26.53 6.56
N GLU A 215 -17.10 -25.66 5.56
CA GLU A 215 -17.75 -25.78 4.25
C GLU A 215 -17.13 -26.86 3.34
N LYS A 216 -16.06 -27.53 3.78
CA LYS A 216 -15.31 -28.58 3.04
C LYS A 216 -14.88 -28.19 1.62
N ASN A 217 -14.65 -26.90 1.38
CA ASN A 217 -14.36 -26.33 0.07
C ASN A 217 -12.84 -26.24 -0.23
N TYR A 218 -12.02 -27.09 0.40
CA TYR A 218 -10.56 -27.09 0.18
C TYR A 218 -10.15 -27.35 -1.26
N ASN A 219 -10.94 -28.12 -2.00
CA ASN A 219 -10.63 -28.47 -3.38
C ASN A 219 -10.83 -27.31 -4.35
N ASP A 220 -11.51 -26.24 -3.92
CA ASP A 220 -11.85 -25.09 -4.73
C ASP A 220 -10.99 -23.85 -4.45
N LEU A 221 -9.89 -24.01 -3.69
CA LEU A 221 -8.98 -22.92 -3.37
C LEU A 221 -8.15 -22.55 -4.62
N ILE A 222 -8.34 -21.35 -5.13
CA ILE A 222 -7.65 -20.82 -6.31
C ILE A 222 -6.37 -20.06 -5.91
N CYS A 223 -6.44 -19.28 -4.82
CA CYS A 223 -5.30 -18.52 -4.31
C CYS A 223 -5.01 -18.88 -2.86
N GLU A 224 -3.88 -19.55 -2.62
CA GLU A 224 -3.46 -19.97 -1.26
C GLU A 224 -3.03 -18.79 -0.38
N CYS A 225 -2.46 -17.72 -0.95
CA CYS A 225 -1.96 -16.59 -0.16
C CYS A 225 -3.09 -15.65 0.30
N GLU A 226 -4.14 -15.53 -0.48
CA GLU A 226 -5.32 -14.70 -0.17
C GLU A 226 -6.52 -15.56 0.26
N LEU A 227 -6.38 -16.88 0.18
CA LEU A 227 -7.44 -17.86 0.49
C LEU A 227 -8.70 -17.65 -0.37
N ILE A 228 -8.51 -17.28 -1.62
CA ILE A 228 -9.61 -17.08 -2.56
C ILE A 228 -10.07 -18.40 -3.12
N THR A 229 -11.37 -18.68 -2.96
CA THR A 229 -12.01 -19.86 -3.52
C THR A 229 -12.57 -19.60 -4.93
N LYS A 230 -12.86 -20.66 -5.66
CA LYS A 230 -13.57 -20.59 -6.94
C LYS A 230 -14.90 -19.84 -6.81
N LYS A 231 -15.64 -20.11 -5.73
CA LYS A 231 -16.90 -19.46 -5.41
C LYS A 231 -16.77 -17.95 -5.22
N ASP A 232 -15.67 -17.48 -4.58
CA ASP A 232 -15.43 -16.04 -4.43
C ASP A 232 -15.23 -15.37 -5.78
N ILE A 233 -14.53 -16.04 -6.71
CA ILE A 233 -14.34 -15.54 -8.09
C ILE A 233 -15.68 -15.55 -8.85
N GLU A 234 -16.45 -16.63 -8.77
CA GLU A 234 -17.76 -16.72 -9.40
C GLU A 234 -18.69 -15.60 -8.93
N GLN A 235 -18.74 -15.33 -7.61
CA GLN A 235 -19.53 -14.22 -7.05
C GLN A 235 -19.13 -12.85 -7.60
N VAL A 236 -17.82 -12.62 -7.77
CA VAL A 236 -17.33 -11.35 -8.34
C VAL A 236 -17.68 -11.24 -9.81
N VAL A 237 -17.53 -12.33 -10.59
CA VAL A 237 -17.85 -12.35 -12.02
C VAL A 237 -19.35 -12.15 -12.28
N GLU A 238 -20.20 -12.71 -11.41
CA GLU A 238 -21.65 -12.59 -11.50
C GLU A 238 -22.18 -11.25 -10.97
N SER A 239 -21.36 -10.47 -10.27
CA SER A 239 -21.77 -9.18 -9.75
C SER A 239 -21.91 -8.14 -10.87
N GLU A 240 -23.00 -7.37 -10.86
CA GLU A 240 -23.24 -6.29 -11.83
C GLU A 240 -22.20 -5.16 -11.74
N ASP A 241 -21.44 -5.10 -10.63
CA ASP A 241 -20.41 -4.08 -10.39
C ASP A 241 -19.08 -4.38 -11.10
N THR A 242 -18.90 -5.58 -11.65
CA THR A 242 -17.65 -6.00 -12.31
C THR A 242 -17.77 -5.81 -13.83
N LEU A 243 -17.13 -4.76 -14.35
CA LEU A 243 -17.19 -4.44 -15.77
C LEU A 243 -16.09 -5.12 -16.61
N ASP A 244 -14.95 -5.45 -16.01
CA ASP A 244 -13.84 -6.19 -16.62
C ASP A 244 -12.78 -6.63 -15.59
N PHE A 245 -11.83 -7.50 -16.01
CA PHE A 245 -10.72 -8.00 -15.17
C PHE A 245 -9.55 -7.02 -15.03
N HIS A 246 -9.67 -5.78 -15.48
CA HIS A 246 -8.59 -4.78 -15.46
C HIS A 246 -8.81 -3.66 -14.43
N ASN A 247 -9.76 -3.83 -13.51
CA ASN A 247 -10.00 -2.90 -12.39
C ASN A 247 -9.57 -3.49 -11.07
#